data_8d0b727a49c696b87b4bebfc2877efdf
#
_entry.id   8d0b727a49c696b87b4bebfc2877efdf
#
_cell.length_a   1.000
_cell.length_b   1.000
_cell.length_c   1.000
_cell.angle_alpha   90.00
_cell.angle_beta   90.00
_cell.angle_gamma   90.00
#
_symmetry.space_group_name_H-M   'P 1'
#
loop_
_entity.id
_entity.type
_entity.pdbx_description
1 polymer ?
#
loop_
_entity_poly.entity_id
_entity_poly.type
_entity_poly.pdbx_seq_one_letter_code
_entity_poly.pdbx_strand_id
1 'polypeptide(L)'
;MVPVCAVTKHDKPREVEKETNMNEYAILHIPDSRYCFPVSENEVILRLRIDKRDVPDGVFVVYENKYVIQTRQRSEKMERKYEDGLFAWYELRLTLTDVRFTYIFRFEDQGKIQFYSEDGLRDSYDFSLAYFNFFQLPYINPADIHREVEWMRGAVFYEIFVERFCRGLEKKDDAYIDLKWGEKPTPKSFAGGDIPGITKNLDYIQELGVNALYLTPIFQSDSNHKYDIYDYHVVDERFGTNTDLEKLIKEAHKRGIRVVLDAVFNHCSEQLSQFQDVVKRGKKSPYFDWFIIRGKKPEKEPLNYEVFAFCDYMPKFNTSNPEVQEFLLNIAVSWVRKYDIDGWRLDVSDEVSHDFWRLFRKQVKEVKPECVIIGENWHDANPFLQGDQYDSIMNYAFTKACMDYYAFGTADAEQFAWKLNGLLMRNTLQVNRMMLNLLDSHDTDRFYTLVGRSRAKLLSAIAVMVMFVGVPCLYYGTELPLEGGYDPDNRRCFDWDREHWNRVFMDQVRCLLALRKEKAVQTGEIRMSGCNGLFVLRRYAGTEELTLCCNQTDTARKPEAAGRVLVQNGYDGNHLEPDGFVVFVR
;
A
#
# COMPACT_ATOMS: atom_id res chain seq x y z
N MET A 1 68.64 -2.51 -13.78
CA MET A 1 68.70 -3.97 -13.62
C MET A 1 68.16 -4.30 -12.25
N VAL A 2 66.98 -4.82 -12.20
CA VAL A 2 66.32 -5.34 -10.98
C VAL A 2 66.05 -6.82 -11.26
N PRO A 3 66.41 -7.76 -10.40
CA PRO A 3 66.32 -9.17 -10.72
C PRO A 3 64.88 -9.68 -10.61
N VAL A 4 64.48 -10.45 -11.60
CA VAL A 4 63.26 -11.22 -11.71
C VAL A 4 63.37 -12.39 -10.70
N CYS A 5 62.45 -12.45 -9.72
CA CYS A 5 62.33 -13.58 -8.80
C CYS A 5 61.43 -14.66 -9.41
N ALA A 6 61.93 -15.89 -9.36
CA ALA A 6 61.35 -17.05 -9.99
C ALA A 6 60.03 -17.51 -9.32
N VAL A 7 59.06 -17.86 -10.17
CA VAL A 7 57.82 -18.52 -9.81
C VAL A 7 58.15 -19.97 -9.36
N THR A 8 57.91 -20.32 -8.10
CA THR A 8 57.90 -21.68 -7.62
C THR A 8 56.48 -22.30 -7.71
N LYS A 9 56.45 -23.55 -8.09
CA LYS A 9 55.33 -24.39 -8.42
C LYS A 9 54.36 -24.68 -7.26
N HIS A 10 53.10 -24.74 -7.67
CA HIS A 10 52.02 -25.60 -7.19
C HIS A 10 51.88 -25.81 -5.65
N ASP A 11 51.12 -24.91 -5.03
CA ASP A 11 50.26 -25.32 -3.93
C ASP A 11 48.87 -25.64 -4.50
N LYS A 12 48.39 -26.87 -4.23
CA LYS A 12 47.01 -27.26 -4.43
C LYS A 12 46.12 -26.31 -3.61
N PRO A 13 44.96 -25.88 -4.10
CA PRO A 13 44.02 -25.13 -3.29
C PRO A 13 43.68 -26.03 -2.08
N ARG A 14 43.98 -25.56 -0.87
CA ARG A 14 43.40 -26.11 0.35
C ARG A 14 41.89 -25.99 0.17
N GLU A 15 41.19 -27.13 0.24
CA GLU A 15 39.77 -27.14 0.55
C GLU A 15 39.62 -26.34 1.85
N VAL A 16 39.12 -25.15 1.75
CA VAL A 16 38.63 -24.39 2.91
C VAL A 16 37.42 -25.19 3.37
N GLU A 17 37.62 -25.99 4.43
CA GLU A 17 36.48 -26.48 5.21
C GLU A 17 35.59 -25.25 5.44
N LYS A 18 34.39 -25.29 4.88
CA LYS A 18 33.36 -24.31 5.19
C LYS A 18 33.09 -24.47 6.69
N GLU A 19 33.74 -23.66 7.53
CA GLU A 19 33.17 -23.39 8.84
C GLU A 19 31.76 -22.83 8.59
N THR A 20 30.76 -23.67 8.84
CA THR A 20 29.35 -23.34 8.72
C THR A 20 28.94 -22.47 9.92
N ASN A 21 29.51 -21.28 10.03
CA ASN A 21 29.04 -20.31 10.99
C ASN A 21 28.00 -19.45 10.30
N MET A 22 26.81 -19.39 10.90
CA MET A 22 25.76 -18.47 10.48
C MET A 22 26.30 -17.04 10.42
N ASN A 23 25.86 -16.29 9.42
CA ASN A 23 26.16 -14.87 9.29
C ASN A 23 25.41 -14.07 10.36
N GLU A 24 26.02 -13.90 11.53
CA GLU A 24 25.39 -13.21 12.67
C GLU A 24 24.96 -11.76 12.34
N TYR A 25 25.66 -11.08 11.43
CA TYR A 25 25.32 -9.72 11.00
C TYR A 25 24.03 -9.64 10.17
N ALA A 26 23.57 -10.76 9.61
CA ALA A 26 22.34 -10.85 8.86
C ALA A 26 21.13 -11.22 9.73
N ILE A 27 21.38 -11.76 10.93
CA ILE A 27 20.32 -12.11 11.88
C ILE A 27 19.69 -10.83 12.40
N LEU A 28 18.37 -10.70 12.24
CA LEU A 28 17.63 -9.56 12.75
C LEU A 28 16.28 -10.01 13.32
N HIS A 29 16.07 -9.59 14.55
CA HIS A 29 14.78 -9.62 15.22
C HIS A 29 14.68 -8.40 16.14
N ILE A 30 13.46 -7.87 16.24
CA ILE A 30 13.09 -6.79 17.15
C ILE A 30 11.83 -7.26 17.87
N PRO A 31 11.74 -7.19 19.22
CA PRO A 31 10.56 -7.68 19.95
C PRO A 31 9.37 -6.72 19.86
N ASP A 32 9.16 -6.14 18.70
CA ASP A 32 8.14 -5.13 18.39
C ASP A 32 7.85 -5.04 16.90
N SER A 33 6.84 -4.21 16.53
CA SER A 33 6.53 -3.82 15.16
C SER A 33 6.29 -5.05 14.25
N ARG A 34 6.92 -5.08 13.08
CA ARG A 34 6.76 -6.15 12.06
C ARG A 34 7.42 -7.48 12.42
N TYR A 35 8.23 -7.56 13.47
CA TYR A 35 8.94 -8.78 13.88
C TYR A 35 8.26 -9.52 15.04
N CYS A 36 7.51 -8.80 15.89
CA CYS A 36 6.76 -9.38 16.99
C CYS A 36 5.48 -8.57 17.19
N PHE A 37 4.33 -9.13 16.80
CA PHE A 37 3.07 -8.40 16.86
C PHE A 37 1.88 -9.32 17.17
N PRO A 38 0.94 -8.86 18.01
CA PRO A 38 -0.29 -9.58 18.28
C PRO A 38 -1.24 -9.51 17.07
N VAL A 39 -1.92 -10.61 16.80
CA VAL A 39 -3.01 -10.69 15.79
C VAL A 39 -4.37 -10.90 16.43
N SER A 40 -4.40 -11.31 17.70
CA SER A 40 -5.57 -11.38 18.56
C SER A 40 -5.15 -11.21 20.02
N GLU A 41 -6.09 -11.30 20.94
CA GLU A 41 -5.84 -11.14 22.38
C GLU A 41 -4.90 -12.21 22.97
N ASN A 42 -4.72 -13.34 22.26
CA ASN A 42 -3.88 -14.44 22.70
C ASN A 42 -3.03 -15.07 21.58
N GLU A 43 -2.95 -14.44 20.41
CA GLU A 43 -2.09 -14.91 19.34
C GLU A 43 -1.06 -13.85 18.95
N VAL A 44 0.18 -14.31 18.73
CA VAL A 44 1.30 -13.49 18.29
C VAL A 44 1.97 -14.09 17.06
N ILE A 45 2.44 -13.24 16.17
CA ILE A 45 3.34 -13.63 15.07
C ILE A 45 4.74 -13.14 15.41
N LEU A 46 5.69 -14.06 15.28
CA LEU A 46 7.13 -13.81 15.40
C LEU A 46 7.79 -13.98 14.05
N ARG A 47 8.68 -13.07 13.70
CA ARG A 47 9.52 -13.13 12.50
C ARG A 47 10.99 -13.00 12.86
N LEU A 48 11.81 -13.80 12.20
CA LEU A 48 13.27 -13.75 12.29
C LEU A 48 13.83 -13.67 10.87
N ARG A 49 14.73 -12.74 10.62
CA ARG A 49 15.47 -12.59 9.37
C ARG A 49 16.87 -13.16 9.52
N ILE A 50 17.34 -13.92 8.54
CA ILE A 50 18.72 -14.41 8.45
C ILE A 50 19.26 -14.24 7.03
N ASP A 51 20.55 -14.45 6.80
CA ASP A 51 21.13 -14.56 5.45
C ASP A 51 20.45 -15.72 4.71
N LYS A 52 20.02 -15.51 3.45
CA LYS A 52 19.35 -16.58 2.70
C LYS A 52 20.23 -17.78 2.40
N ARG A 53 21.55 -17.61 2.44
CA ARG A 53 22.54 -18.68 2.26
C ARG A 53 22.67 -19.58 3.48
N ASP A 54 22.27 -19.07 4.64
CA ASP A 54 22.19 -19.86 5.87
C ASP A 54 20.93 -20.71 5.83
N VAL A 55 21.09 -22.02 5.83
CA VAL A 55 20.00 -22.99 5.77
C VAL A 55 20.15 -23.98 6.92
N PRO A 56 19.89 -23.52 8.18
CA PRO A 56 19.98 -24.42 9.33
C PRO A 56 18.93 -25.53 9.24
N ASP A 57 19.21 -26.69 9.81
CA ASP A 57 18.30 -27.85 9.89
C ASP A 57 17.00 -27.49 10.61
N GLY A 58 17.08 -26.55 11.56
CA GLY A 58 15.93 -26.03 12.30
C GLY A 58 16.16 -24.66 12.92
N VAL A 59 15.12 -23.85 12.88
CA VAL A 59 15.00 -22.60 13.63
C VAL A 59 13.81 -22.72 14.56
N PHE A 60 14.01 -22.46 15.83
CA PHE A 60 13.01 -22.65 16.88
C PHE A 60 12.85 -21.38 17.72
N VAL A 61 11.64 -21.11 18.17
CA VAL A 61 11.37 -20.19 19.28
C VAL A 61 11.33 -21.00 20.56
N VAL A 62 12.16 -20.65 21.54
CA VAL A 62 12.13 -21.20 22.90
C VAL A 62 11.49 -20.15 23.79
N TYR A 63 10.37 -20.47 24.41
CA TYR A 63 9.51 -19.46 25.03
C TYR A 63 8.76 -19.97 26.28
N GLU A 64 8.32 -19.04 27.10
CA GLU A 64 7.35 -19.26 28.19
C GLU A 64 6.86 -17.88 28.73
N ASN A 65 6.01 -17.92 29.77
CA ASN A 65 5.71 -16.75 30.59
C ASN A 65 6.99 -16.22 31.27
N LYS A 66 7.17 -14.91 31.31
CA LYS A 66 8.37 -14.25 31.83
C LYS A 66 8.74 -14.61 33.29
N TYR A 67 7.77 -15.05 34.09
CA TYR A 67 7.99 -15.40 35.49
C TYR A 67 8.36 -16.87 35.70
N VAL A 68 8.32 -17.71 34.67
CA VAL A 68 8.61 -19.14 34.77
C VAL A 68 9.61 -19.64 33.72
N ILE A 69 10.03 -18.84 32.76
CA ILE A 69 10.96 -19.22 31.69
C ILE A 69 12.31 -19.74 32.24
N GLN A 70 12.72 -19.30 33.41
CA GLN A 70 13.95 -19.77 34.05
C GLN A 70 13.91 -21.27 34.44
N THR A 71 12.73 -21.80 34.71
CA THR A 71 12.54 -23.16 35.21
C THR A 71 11.84 -24.09 34.24
N ARG A 72 11.10 -23.53 33.29
CA ARG A 72 10.36 -24.27 32.27
C ARG A 72 10.39 -23.53 30.94
N GLN A 73 10.62 -24.26 29.85
CA GLN A 73 10.61 -23.71 28.50
C GLN A 73 9.79 -24.63 27.59
N ARG A 74 9.11 -24.01 26.62
CA ARG A 74 8.49 -24.67 25.46
C ARG A 74 9.34 -24.33 24.24
N SER A 75 9.25 -25.16 23.21
CA SER A 75 9.97 -24.91 21.96
C SER A 75 9.09 -25.27 20.78
N GLU A 76 8.97 -24.35 19.80
CA GLU A 76 8.26 -24.59 18.56
C GLU A 76 9.09 -24.20 17.35
N LYS A 77 9.00 -25.00 16.27
CA LYS A 77 9.77 -24.80 15.03
C LYS A 77 9.14 -23.70 14.22
N MET A 78 9.98 -22.77 13.74
CA MET A 78 9.59 -21.73 12.77
C MET A 78 9.59 -22.28 11.35
N GLU A 79 8.73 -21.75 10.50
CA GLU A 79 8.69 -22.02 9.08
C GLU A 79 9.56 -21.01 8.32
N ARG A 80 10.45 -21.47 7.41
CA ARG A 80 11.07 -20.61 6.39
C ARG A 80 10.00 -20.21 5.39
N LYS A 81 9.48 -19.00 5.51
CA LYS A 81 8.23 -18.59 4.84
C LYS A 81 8.46 -17.78 3.60
N TYR A 82 9.38 -16.84 3.64
CA TYR A 82 9.70 -15.95 2.53
C TYR A 82 11.20 -15.77 2.38
N GLU A 83 11.60 -15.37 1.17
CA GLU A 83 12.97 -14.92 0.91
C GLU A 83 12.95 -13.78 -0.12
N ASP A 84 13.99 -12.95 -0.05
CA ASP A 84 14.31 -11.94 -1.05
C ASP A 84 15.70 -12.19 -1.66
N GLY A 85 16.26 -11.19 -2.31
CA GLY A 85 17.57 -11.28 -2.92
C GLY A 85 18.72 -11.56 -1.93
N LEU A 86 18.58 -11.22 -0.64
CA LEU A 86 19.63 -11.26 0.37
C LEU A 86 19.27 -12.11 1.59
N PHE A 87 18.01 -12.11 2.01
CA PHE A 87 17.57 -12.64 3.28
C PHE A 87 16.48 -13.70 3.12
N ALA A 88 16.43 -14.59 4.13
CA ALA A 88 15.30 -15.47 4.38
C ALA A 88 14.59 -15.05 5.67
N TRP A 89 13.26 -15.13 5.64
CA TRP A 89 12.41 -14.86 6.80
C TRP A 89 11.77 -16.14 7.31
N TYR A 90 11.96 -16.37 8.60
CA TYR A 90 11.26 -17.40 9.35
C TYR A 90 10.09 -16.76 10.08
N GLU A 91 8.94 -17.41 10.07
CA GLU A 91 7.74 -16.92 10.74
C GLU A 91 7.13 -18.05 11.60
N LEU A 92 6.62 -17.69 12.76
CA LEU A 92 5.85 -18.58 13.62
C LEU A 92 4.64 -17.83 14.16
N ARG A 93 3.46 -18.46 14.09
CA ARG A 93 2.24 -18.01 14.76
C ARG A 93 2.03 -18.86 16.00
N LEU A 94 1.95 -18.22 17.16
CA LEU A 94 1.76 -18.86 18.45
C LEU A 94 0.43 -18.47 19.06
N THR A 95 -0.29 -19.46 19.60
CA THR A 95 -1.41 -19.22 20.51
C THR A 95 -0.90 -19.31 21.94
N LEU A 96 -1.00 -18.22 22.68
CA LEU A 96 -0.47 -18.08 24.03
C LEU A 96 -1.52 -18.49 25.06
N THR A 97 -1.11 -19.22 26.08
CA THR A 97 -1.93 -19.53 27.26
C THR A 97 -1.83 -18.42 28.32
N ASP A 98 -0.77 -17.65 28.30
CA ASP A 98 -0.56 -16.43 29.08
C ASP A 98 0.06 -15.36 28.16
N VAL A 99 -0.48 -14.18 28.19
CA VAL A 99 -0.10 -13.06 27.31
C VAL A 99 1.17 -12.31 27.73
N ARG A 100 1.83 -12.79 28.78
CA ARG A 100 3.16 -12.31 29.23
C ARG A 100 4.24 -13.17 28.60
N PHE A 101 4.65 -12.82 27.42
CA PHE A 101 5.43 -13.65 26.53
C PHE A 101 6.89 -13.25 26.50
N THR A 102 7.79 -14.21 26.76
CA THR A 102 9.25 -14.05 26.62
C THR A 102 9.84 -15.21 25.84
N TYR A 103 10.91 -14.95 25.11
CA TYR A 103 11.46 -15.94 24.18
C TYR A 103 12.90 -15.61 23.78
N ILE A 104 13.56 -16.63 23.22
CA ILE A 104 14.81 -16.54 22.46
C ILE A 104 14.68 -17.43 21.22
N PHE A 105 15.61 -17.30 20.28
CA PHE A 105 15.68 -18.20 19.13
C PHE A 105 16.77 -19.23 19.34
N ARG A 106 16.54 -20.45 18.85
CA ARG A 106 17.51 -21.56 18.84
C ARG A 106 17.66 -22.02 17.39
N PHE A 107 18.92 -22.12 16.96
CA PHE A 107 19.31 -22.69 15.67
C PHE A 107 19.92 -24.08 15.90
N GLU A 108 19.57 -25.00 15.01
CA GLU A 108 20.16 -26.33 14.93
C GLU A 108 20.71 -26.50 13.51
N ASP A 109 22.02 -26.82 13.41
CA ASP A 109 22.68 -27.02 12.13
C ASP A 109 23.80 -28.06 12.27
N GLN A 110 23.70 -29.17 11.55
CA GLN A 110 24.68 -30.27 11.55
C GLN A 110 25.10 -30.74 12.97
N GLY A 111 24.16 -30.75 13.90
CA GLY A 111 24.37 -31.13 15.29
C GLY A 111 24.92 -30.01 16.19
N LYS A 112 25.25 -28.85 15.66
CA LYS A 112 25.56 -27.65 16.42
C LYS A 112 24.28 -26.96 16.85
N ILE A 113 24.23 -26.48 18.09
CA ILE A 113 23.12 -25.69 18.63
C ILE A 113 23.66 -24.31 18.98
N GLN A 114 22.95 -23.27 18.53
CA GLN A 114 23.23 -21.88 18.87
C GLN A 114 21.95 -21.16 19.31
N PHE A 115 22.11 -20.15 20.15
CA PHE A 115 20.99 -19.35 20.68
C PHE A 115 21.16 -17.89 20.31
N TYR A 116 20.08 -17.24 19.94
CA TYR A 116 20.04 -15.80 19.63
C TYR A 116 19.08 -15.10 20.60
N SER A 117 19.61 -14.15 21.32
CA SER A 117 18.92 -13.32 22.32
C SER A 117 19.29 -11.85 22.13
N GLU A 118 18.93 -10.97 23.07
CA GLU A 118 19.36 -9.56 23.04
C GLU A 118 20.90 -9.41 23.08
N ASP A 119 21.63 -10.39 23.58
CA ASP A 119 23.10 -10.43 23.58
C ASP A 119 23.71 -10.94 22.24
N GLY A 120 22.89 -11.16 21.21
CA GLY A 120 23.30 -11.70 19.92
C GLY A 120 23.40 -13.24 19.91
N LEU A 121 24.19 -13.79 18.97
CA LEU A 121 24.35 -15.24 18.76
C LEU A 121 25.39 -15.82 19.70
N ARG A 122 25.06 -16.94 20.38
CA ARG A 122 25.91 -17.64 21.34
C ARG A 122 25.77 -19.17 21.21
N ASP A 123 26.84 -19.92 21.55
CA ASP A 123 26.83 -21.39 21.51
C ASP A 123 26.12 -22.01 22.73
N SER A 124 25.76 -21.22 23.73
CA SER A 124 25.04 -21.68 24.93
C SER A 124 24.15 -20.56 25.47
N TYR A 125 23.10 -20.91 26.21
CA TYR A 125 22.22 -19.97 26.88
C TYR A 125 21.89 -20.43 28.29
N ASP A 126 22.09 -19.53 29.28
CA ASP A 126 21.80 -19.81 30.69
C ASP A 126 20.41 -19.28 31.04
N PHE A 127 19.42 -20.17 31.07
CA PHE A 127 18.03 -19.81 31.41
C PHE A 127 17.89 -19.27 32.86
N SER A 128 18.82 -19.57 33.77
CA SER A 128 18.76 -19.02 35.13
C SER A 128 18.98 -17.50 35.16
N LEU A 129 19.66 -16.97 34.15
CA LEU A 129 19.91 -15.53 33.94
C LEU A 129 19.04 -14.90 32.88
N ALA A 130 18.05 -15.61 32.34
CA ALA A 130 17.23 -15.18 31.21
C ALA A 130 16.56 -13.81 31.38
N TYR A 131 16.30 -13.38 32.62
CA TYR A 131 15.69 -12.07 32.92
C TYR A 131 16.47 -10.87 32.38
N PHE A 132 17.71 -11.03 32.01
CA PHE A 132 18.58 -9.93 31.59
C PHE A 132 18.74 -9.79 30.08
N ASN A 133 18.36 -10.82 29.29
CA ASN A 133 18.69 -10.84 27.86
C ASN A 133 17.75 -11.65 26.96
N PHE A 134 16.57 -12.04 27.42
CA PHE A 134 15.54 -12.57 26.54
C PHE A 134 14.81 -11.47 25.79
N PHE A 135 14.27 -11.76 24.62
CA PHE A 135 13.26 -10.91 23.99
C PHE A 135 11.93 -11.04 24.71
N GLN A 136 11.11 -9.97 24.72
CA GLN A 136 9.81 -10.04 25.35
C GLN A 136 8.74 -9.23 24.62
N LEU A 137 7.51 -9.74 24.63
CA LEU A 137 6.27 -9.01 24.49
C LEU A 137 5.66 -8.95 25.91
N PRO A 138 5.80 -7.83 26.64
CA PRO A 138 5.54 -7.80 28.08
C PRO A 138 4.13 -8.16 28.46
N TYR A 139 3.16 -7.75 27.62
CA TYR A 139 1.74 -7.99 27.78
C TYR A 139 0.99 -7.64 26.48
N ILE A 140 -0.02 -8.44 26.09
CA ILE A 140 -0.91 -8.10 24.97
C ILE A 140 -2.10 -7.32 25.52
N ASN A 141 -2.12 -6.01 25.31
CA ASN A 141 -3.29 -5.18 25.57
C ASN A 141 -4.25 -5.25 24.38
N PRO A 142 -5.54 -5.56 24.59
CA PRO A 142 -6.52 -5.60 23.49
C PRO A 142 -6.63 -4.26 22.72
N ALA A 143 -6.32 -3.14 23.38
CA ALA A 143 -6.35 -1.81 22.77
C ALA A 143 -5.18 -1.57 21.79
N ASP A 144 -4.06 -2.28 21.95
CA ASP A 144 -2.86 -2.13 21.14
C ASP A 144 -2.85 -3.05 19.90
N ILE A 145 -3.87 -3.93 19.78
CA ILE A 145 -4.00 -4.82 18.62
C ILE A 145 -4.50 -4.01 17.42
N HIS A 146 -3.67 -3.92 16.38
CA HIS A 146 -4.08 -3.32 15.13
C HIS A 146 -5.16 -4.18 14.46
N ARG A 147 -6.40 -3.69 14.45
CA ARG A 147 -7.54 -4.40 13.86
C ARG A 147 -7.70 -4.02 12.40
N GLU A 148 -7.98 -5.01 11.56
CA GLU A 148 -8.34 -4.77 10.17
C GLU A 148 -9.70 -4.07 10.09
N VAL A 149 -9.85 -3.14 9.17
CA VAL A 149 -11.16 -2.60 8.76
C VAL A 149 -11.84 -3.68 7.92
N GLU A 150 -12.92 -4.27 8.43
CA GLU A 150 -13.46 -5.54 7.95
C GLU A 150 -13.85 -5.49 6.46
N TRP A 151 -14.50 -4.41 6.01
CA TRP A 151 -14.96 -4.30 4.63
C TRP A 151 -13.80 -4.21 3.60
N MET A 152 -12.57 -3.87 4.04
CA MET A 152 -11.39 -3.84 3.18
C MET A 152 -11.00 -5.23 2.63
N ARG A 153 -11.32 -6.32 3.31
CA ARG A 153 -10.92 -7.68 2.89
C ARG A 153 -11.40 -8.08 1.49
N GLY A 154 -12.61 -7.68 1.13
CA GLY A 154 -13.19 -7.96 -0.18
C GLY A 154 -13.25 -6.74 -1.09
N ALA A 155 -12.62 -5.64 -0.69
CA ALA A 155 -12.70 -4.40 -1.44
C ALA A 155 -11.95 -4.45 -2.77
N VAL A 156 -12.52 -3.73 -3.74
CA VAL A 156 -11.94 -3.33 -5.00
C VAL A 156 -12.18 -1.84 -5.13
N PHE A 157 -11.10 -1.07 -5.07
CA PHE A 157 -11.18 0.38 -5.19
C PHE A 157 -11.17 0.82 -6.65
N TYR A 158 -11.82 1.95 -6.87
CA TYR A 158 -11.78 2.69 -8.12
C TYR A 158 -11.48 4.16 -7.82
N GLU A 159 -10.31 4.61 -8.21
CA GLU A 159 -9.88 5.99 -8.05
C GLU A 159 -10.45 6.84 -9.18
N ILE A 160 -11.13 7.93 -8.85
CA ILE A 160 -11.76 8.85 -9.79
C ILE A 160 -11.16 10.24 -9.66
N PHE A 161 -10.56 10.74 -10.74
CA PHE A 161 -10.28 12.16 -10.92
C PHE A 161 -11.57 12.84 -11.39
N VAL A 162 -12.27 13.49 -10.45
CA VAL A 162 -13.67 13.92 -10.61
C VAL A 162 -13.87 14.79 -11.84
N GLU A 163 -12.96 15.71 -12.09
CA GLU A 163 -13.01 16.68 -13.19
C GLU A 163 -12.98 16.02 -14.59
N ARG A 164 -12.50 14.77 -14.70
CA ARG A 164 -12.28 14.07 -15.97
C ARG A 164 -13.14 12.81 -16.16
N PHE A 165 -14.00 12.47 -15.19
CA PHE A 165 -14.74 11.21 -15.25
C PHE A 165 -16.02 11.31 -16.06
N CYS A 166 -16.97 12.18 -15.67
CA CYS A 166 -18.26 12.36 -16.36
C CYS A 166 -18.91 13.67 -15.99
N ARG A 167 -19.58 14.31 -16.98
CA ARG A 167 -20.47 15.45 -16.74
C ARG A 167 -21.88 14.93 -16.42
N GLY A 168 -22.49 15.45 -15.36
CA GLY A 168 -23.81 15.02 -14.92
C GLY A 168 -24.76 16.17 -14.55
N LEU A 169 -24.25 17.36 -14.22
CA LEU A 169 -25.07 18.52 -13.91
C LEU A 169 -25.83 18.99 -15.17
N GLU A 170 -27.17 19.01 -15.08
CA GLU A 170 -28.04 19.44 -16.18
C GLU A 170 -27.96 20.96 -16.46
N LYS A 171 -27.77 21.74 -15.41
CA LYS A 171 -27.60 23.19 -15.46
C LYS A 171 -26.26 23.55 -14.86
N LYS A 172 -25.24 23.64 -15.67
CA LYS A 172 -23.89 23.98 -15.32
C LYS A 172 -23.48 25.26 -16.01
N ASP A 173 -22.82 26.17 -15.31
CA ASP A 173 -22.10 27.26 -15.95
C ASP A 173 -20.92 26.65 -16.71
N ASP A 174 -20.94 26.74 -18.04
CA ASP A 174 -19.91 26.17 -18.91
C ASP A 174 -18.78 27.17 -19.21
N ALA A 175 -18.88 28.39 -18.71
CA ALA A 175 -17.96 29.48 -19.07
C ALA A 175 -16.50 29.19 -18.68
N TYR A 176 -16.29 28.36 -17.67
CA TYR A 176 -14.94 27.96 -17.22
C TYR A 176 -14.37 26.73 -17.97
N ILE A 177 -15.20 26.04 -18.78
CA ILE A 177 -14.78 24.82 -19.48
C ILE A 177 -14.03 25.21 -20.76
N ASP A 178 -12.75 24.87 -20.80
CA ASP A 178 -11.83 25.18 -21.89
C ASP A 178 -11.22 23.95 -22.56
N LEU A 179 -11.52 22.75 -22.05
CA LEU A 179 -11.08 21.47 -22.60
C LEU A 179 -12.29 20.73 -23.20
N LYS A 180 -12.26 20.47 -24.50
CA LYS A 180 -13.23 19.59 -25.12
C LYS A 180 -13.03 18.16 -24.64
N TRP A 181 -14.15 17.47 -24.32
CA TRP A 181 -14.10 16.10 -23.84
C TRP A 181 -13.37 15.17 -24.83
N GLY A 182 -12.34 14.46 -24.35
CA GLY A 182 -11.50 13.59 -25.18
C GLY A 182 -10.22 14.24 -25.73
N GLU A 183 -10.07 15.56 -25.64
CA GLU A 183 -8.82 16.22 -25.99
C GLU A 183 -7.75 16.05 -24.91
N LYS A 184 -6.48 16.24 -25.30
CA LYS A 184 -5.33 16.16 -24.40
C LYS A 184 -5.36 17.32 -23.39
N PRO A 185 -5.32 17.03 -22.07
CA PRO A 185 -5.39 18.08 -21.06
C PRO A 185 -4.09 18.88 -20.95
N THR A 186 -4.23 20.12 -20.45
CA THR A 186 -3.14 20.95 -19.94
C THR A 186 -3.23 21.05 -18.41
N PRO A 187 -2.19 21.53 -17.70
CA PRO A 187 -2.24 21.64 -16.23
C PRO A 187 -3.40 22.50 -15.70
N LYS A 188 -3.91 23.43 -16.51
CA LYS A 188 -4.95 24.39 -16.12
C LYS A 188 -6.32 24.16 -16.77
N SER A 189 -6.44 23.20 -17.69
CA SER A 189 -7.66 22.99 -18.44
C SER A 189 -8.75 22.29 -17.63
N PHE A 190 -10.01 22.68 -17.89
CA PHE A 190 -11.23 22.13 -17.29
C PHE A 190 -12.08 21.43 -18.34
N ALA A 191 -12.39 20.15 -18.09
CA ALA A 191 -13.31 19.37 -18.92
C ALA A 191 -14.74 19.34 -18.35
N GLY A 192 -14.90 19.63 -17.06
CA GLY A 192 -16.21 19.81 -16.43
C GLY A 192 -16.87 18.55 -15.90
N GLY A 193 -16.12 17.51 -15.57
CA GLY A 193 -16.63 16.37 -14.80
C GLY A 193 -17.15 16.80 -13.41
N ASP A 194 -18.08 16.03 -12.84
CA ASP A 194 -18.76 16.41 -11.60
C ASP A 194 -19.31 15.20 -10.82
N ILE A 195 -19.75 15.44 -9.57
CA ILE A 195 -20.31 14.43 -8.67
C ILE A 195 -21.60 13.80 -9.20
N PRO A 196 -22.56 14.54 -9.76
CA PRO A 196 -23.72 13.95 -10.42
C PRO A 196 -23.36 13.01 -11.57
N GLY A 197 -22.29 13.31 -12.31
CA GLY A 197 -21.76 12.43 -13.36
C GLY A 197 -21.27 11.08 -12.79
N ILE A 198 -20.64 11.08 -11.62
CA ILE A 198 -20.28 9.84 -10.93
C ILE A 198 -21.54 9.10 -10.48
N THR A 199 -22.49 9.82 -9.86
CA THR A 199 -23.76 9.23 -9.39
C THR A 199 -24.53 8.54 -10.51
N LYS A 200 -24.57 9.14 -11.70
CA LYS A 200 -25.23 8.58 -12.89
C LYS A 200 -24.60 7.27 -13.37
N ASN A 201 -23.33 7.06 -13.09
CA ASN A 201 -22.55 5.92 -13.57
C ASN A 201 -22.23 4.87 -12.50
N LEU A 202 -22.91 4.92 -11.33
CA LEU A 202 -22.71 3.93 -10.27
C LEU A 202 -23.04 2.49 -10.69
N ASP A 203 -24.01 2.31 -11.58
CA ASP A 203 -24.34 0.97 -12.09
C ASP A 203 -23.20 0.40 -12.94
N TYR A 204 -22.56 1.22 -13.79
CA TYR A 204 -21.34 0.84 -14.53
C TYR A 204 -20.21 0.42 -13.58
N ILE A 205 -19.99 1.22 -12.54
CA ILE A 205 -18.95 0.96 -11.53
C ILE A 205 -19.23 -0.36 -10.79
N GLN A 206 -20.48 -0.60 -10.40
CA GLN A 206 -20.89 -1.85 -9.75
C GLN A 206 -20.74 -3.06 -10.70
N GLU A 207 -21.15 -2.94 -11.96
CA GLU A 207 -21.00 -3.97 -12.99
C GLU A 207 -19.54 -4.31 -13.28
N LEU A 208 -18.62 -3.37 -13.12
CA LEU A 208 -17.18 -3.61 -13.22
C LEU A 208 -16.67 -4.52 -12.07
N GLY A 209 -17.39 -4.60 -10.96
CA GLY A 209 -17.00 -5.35 -9.77
C GLY A 209 -16.35 -4.50 -8.68
N VAL A 210 -16.40 -3.19 -8.82
CA VAL A 210 -15.92 -2.20 -7.83
C VAL A 210 -16.92 -2.08 -6.69
N ASN A 211 -16.42 -1.97 -5.46
CA ASN A 211 -17.23 -1.76 -4.25
C ASN A 211 -16.65 -0.70 -3.30
N ALA A 212 -15.65 0.06 -3.74
CA ALA A 212 -15.14 1.23 -3.04
C ALA A 212 -14.68 2.30 -4.03
N LEU A 213 -15.07 3.55 -3.80
CA LEU A 213 -14.61 4.71 -4.55
C LEU A 213 -13.58 5.47 -3.73
N TYR A 214 -12.51 5.89 -4.37
CA TYR A 214 -11.64 6.96 -3.90
C TYR A 214 -11.78 8.15 -4.85
N LEU A 215 -12.24 9.28 -4.31
CA LEU A 215 -12.40 10.52 -5.04
C LEU A 215 -11.23 11.46 -4.74
N THR A 216 -10.54 11.95 -5.79
CA THR A 216 -9.59 13.06 -5.62
C THR A 216 -10.30 14.27 -5.01
N PRO A 217 -9.59 15.30 -4.50
CA PRO A 217 -10.21 16.37 -3.71
C PRO A 217 -11.43 16.99 -4.39
N ILE A 218 -12.46 17.27 -3.60
CA ILE A 218 -13.76 17.77 -4.08
C ILE A 218 -14.13 19.13 -3.47
N PHE A 219 -13.32 19.63 -2.55
CA PHE A 219 -13.60 20.86 -1.82
C PHE A 219 -13.27 22.11 -2.64
N GLN A 220 -13.72 23.27 -2.18
CA GLN A 220 -13.65 24.51 -2.95
C GLN A 220 -12.21 24.94 -3.20
N SER A 221 -11.88 25.11 -4.48
CA SER A 221 -10.52 25.39 -4.97
C SER A 221 -10.59 25.98 -6.38
N ASP A 222 -9.61 26.79 -6.75
CA ASP A 222 -9.55 27.41 -8.08
C ASP A 222 -9.03 26.46 -9.17
N SER A 223 -8.22 25.44 -8.79
CA SER A 223 -7.63 24.51 -9.73
C SER A 223 -8.59 23.39 -10.18
N ASN A 224 -8.24 22.72 -11.27
CA ASN A 224 -8.96 21.53 -11.74
C ASN A 224 -8.73 20.30 -10.86
N HIS A 225 -7.58 20.22 -10.19
CA HIS A 225 -7.19 19.10 -9.32
C HIS A 225 -7.66 19.26 -7.87
N LYS A 226 -7.99 20.46 -7.43
CA LYS A 226 -8.53 20.77 -6.09
C LYS A 226 -7.59 20.53 -4.90
N TYR A 227 -6.28 20.38 -5.11
CA TYR A 227 -5.32 20.25 -3.99
C TYR A 227 -5.00 21.60 -3.32
N ASP A 228 -5.37 22.73 -3.88
CA ASP A 228 -5.27 24.09 -3.31
C ASP A 228 -6.60 24.54 -2.70
N ILE A 229 -7.03 23.90 -1.60
CA ILE A 229 -8.33 24.11 -0.96
C ILE A 229 -8.35 25.43 -0.19
N TYR A 230 -9.41 26.23 -0.35
CA TYR A 230 -9.65 27.43 0.45
C TYR A 230 -10.95 27.40 1.28
N ASP A 231 -11.86 26.45 1.02
CA ASP A 231 -12.98 26.13 1.90
C ASP A 231 -13.21 24.62 1.96
N TYR A 232 -12.97 24.05 3.13
CA TYR A 232 -13.08 22.61 3.41
C TYR A 232 -14.50 22.16 3.78
N HIS A 233 -15.46 23.09 3.91
CA HIS A 233 -16.82 22.80 4.35
C HIS A 233 -17.80 22.65 3.20
N VAL A 234 -17.38 23.05 2.00
CA VAL A 234 -18.24 23.13 0.82
C VAL A 234 -17.61 22.34 -0.33
N VAL A 235 -18.42 21.52 -0.99
CA VAL A 235 -18.08 20.94 -2.28
C VAL A 235 -17.90 22.07 -3.30
N ASP A 236 -16.88 21.99 -4.14
CA ASP A 236 -16.64 22.98 -5.19
C ASP A 236 -17.86 23.08 -6.12
N GLU A 237 -18.30 24.29 -6.41
CA GLU A 237 -19.50 24.57 -7.22
C GLU A 237 -19.41 23.97 -8.64
N ARG A 238 -18.17 23.81 -9.15
CA ARG A 238 -17.93 23.16 -10.45
C ARG A 238 -18.16 21.65 -10.38
N PHE A 239 -18.14 21.06 -9.20
CA PHE A 239 -18.41 19.64 -8.97
C PHE A 239 -19.83 19.37 -8.46
N GLY A 240 -20.55 20.39 -8.05
CA GLY A 240 -21.91 20.30 -7.53
C GLY A 240 -22.05 20.91 -6.14
N THR A 241 -22.88 20.31 -5.31
CA THR A 241 -23.19 20.79 -3.97
C THR A 241 -22.94 19.70 -2.91
N ASN A 242 -22.94 20.10 -1.64
CA ASN A 242 -22.92 19.13 -0.53
C ASN A 242 -24.09 18.13 -0.60
N THR A 243 -25.24 18.54 -1.15
CA THR A 243 -26.41 17.67 -1.37
C THR A 243 -26.16 16.64 -2.47
N ASP A 244 -25.44 17.03 -3.53
CA ASP A 244 -25.07 16.09 -4.59
C ASP A 244 -24.09 15.03 -4.08
N LEU A 245 -23.14 15.40 -3.21
CA LEU A 245 -22.27 14.44 -2.55
C LEU A 245 -23.05 13.51 -1.60
N GLU A 246 -23.96 14.04 -0.80
CA GLU A 246 -24.84 13.25 0.06
C GLU A 246 -25.65 12.23 -0.77
N LYS A 247 -26.15 12.65 -1.92
CA LYS A 247 -26.86 11.78 -2.86
C LYS A 247 -25.93 10.69 -3.42
N LEU A 248 -24.72 11.05 -3.85
CA LEU A 248 -23.72 10.09 -4.33
C LEU A 248 -23.46 9.01 -3.27
N ILE A 249 -23.16 9.40 -2.02
CA ILE A 249 -22.86 8.47 -0.93
C ILE A 249 -24.06 7.54 -0.68
N LYS A 250 -25.27 8.07 -0.56
CA LYS A 250 -26.49 7.27 -0.36
C LYS A 250 -26.74 6.27 -1.49
N GLU A 251 -26.56 6.70 -2.74
CA GLU A 251 -26.75 5.82 -3.91
C GLU A 251 -25.64 4.77 -4.04
N ALA A 252 -24.39 5.13 -3.67
CA ALA A 252 -23.27 4.22 -3.60
C ALA A 252 -23.50 3.14 -2.51
N HIS A 253 -23.89 3.55 -1.31
CA HIS A 253 -24.20 2.62 -0.19
C HIS A 253 -25.33 1.65 -0.53
N LYS A 254 -26.39 2.08 -1.24
CA LYS A 254 -27.44 1.18 -1.71
C LYS A 254 -26.93 0.05 -2.62
N ARG A 255 -25.82 0.29 -3.31
CA ARG A 255 -25.15 -0.66 -4.20
C ARG A 255 -24.02 -1.43 -3.53
N GLY A 256 -23.81 -1.23 -2.22
CA GLY A 256 -22.70 -1.81 -1.47
C GLY A 256 -21.33 -1.18 -1.82
N ILE A 257 -21.33 0.03 -2.35
CA ILE A 257 -20.12 0.77 -2.72
C ILE A 257 -19.78 1.76 -1.61
N ARG A 258 -18.55 1.69 -1.07
CA ARG A 258 -17.99 2.60 -0.07
C ARG A 258 -17.43 3.85 -0.74
N VAL A 259 -17.35 4.97 0.00
CA VAL A 259 -16.85 6.24 -0.52
C VAL A 259 -15.77 6.80 0.39
N VAL A 260 -14.57 6.97 -0.17
CA VAL A 260 -13.38 7.54 0.48
C VAL A 260 -13.08 8.90 -0.16
N LEU A 261 -12.90 9.93 0.67
CA LEU A 261 -12.56 11.27 0.24
C LEU A 261 -11.07 11.57 0.47
N ASP A 262 -10.57 12.61 -0.18
CA ASP A 262 -9.20 13.09 -0.04
C ASP A 262 -9.11 14.20 1.03
N ALA A 263 -8.18 14.05 1.98
CA ALA A 263 -7.90 15.00 3.04
C ALA A 263 -6.58 15.73 2.78
N VAL A 264 -6.65 16.91 2.19
CA VAL A 264 -5.50 17.78 1.93
C VAL A 264 -5.23 18.61 3.19
N PHE A 265 -4.50 18.05 4.15
CA PHE A 265 -4.26 18.64 5.47
C PHE A 265 -2.80 19.05 5.71
N ASN A 266 -1.92 18.76 4.76
CA ASN A 266 -0.54 19.25 4.79
C ASN A 266 -0.45 20.74 4.45
N HIS A 267 -1.27 21.21 3.51
CA HIS A 267 -1.25 22.56 2.96
C HIS A 267 -2.66 23.01 2.57
N CYS A 268 -2.79 24.27 2.19
CA CYS A 268 -4.04 24.85 1.70
C CYS A 268 -3.77 25.77 0.52
N SER A 269 -4.80 26.40 -0.03
CA SER A 269 -4.65 27.53 -0.95
C SER A 269 -4.20 28.78 -0.23
N GLU A 270 -3.43 29.63 -0.90
CA GLU A 270 -3.18 30.99 -0.44
C GLU A 270 -4.48 31.82 -0.28
N GLN A 271 -5.58 31.40 -0.92
CA GLN A 271 -6.90 32.05 -0.81
C GLN A 271 -7.65 31.69 0.49
N LEU A 272 -7.14 30.73 1.28
CA LEU A 272 -7.72 30.42 2.57
C LEU A 272 -7.83 31.68 3.44
N SER A 273 -9.01 31.97 3.98
CA SER A 273 -9.29 33.23 4.69
C SER A 273 -8.32 33.51 5.85
N GLN A 274 -7.87 32.46 6.55
CA GLN A 274 -6.89 32.56 7.61
C GLN A 274 -5.50 32.98 7.09
N PHE A 275 -5.07 32.42 5.94
CA PHE A 275 -3.81 32.83 5.33
C PHE A 275 -3.87 34.25 4.79
N GLN A 276 -5.01 34.65 4.19
CA GLN A 276 -5.22 36.02 3.71
C GLN A 276 -5.18 37.05 4.84
N ASP A 277 -5.71 36.70 6.04
CA ASP A 277 -5.58 37.57 7.22
C ASP A 277 -4.10 37.69 7.65
N VAL A 278 -3.32 36.61 7.59
CA VAL A 278 -1.88 36.63 7.86
C VAL A 278 -1.12 37.49 6.84
N VAL A 279 -1.41 37.40 5.56
CA VAL A 279 -0.81 38.24 4.50
C VAL A 279 -1.10 39.71 4.80
N LYS A 280 -2.32 40.05 5.21
CA LYS A 280 -2.75 41.43 5.48
C LYS A 280 -2.17 41.99 6.79
N ARG A 281 -2.15 41.20 7.88
CA ARG A 281 -1.88 41.68 9.25
C ARG A 281 -0.54 41.21 9.82
N GLY A 282 0.15 40.28 9.15
CA GLY A 282 1.39 39.68 9.61
C GLY A 282 1.24 39.10 11.03
N LYS A 283 2.24 39.31 11.89
CA LYS A 283 2.23 38.86 13.30
C LYS A 283 1.05 39.36 14.17
N LYS A 284 0.26 40.30 13.67
CA LYS A 284 -0.96 40.75 14.38
C LYS A 284 -2.17 39.86 14.07
N SER A 285 -2.08 38.96 13.09
CA SER A 285 -3.11 37.97 12.81
C SER A 285 -3.15 36.93 13.92
N PRO A 286 -4.33 36.51 14.40
CA PRO A 286 -4.45 35.37 15.30
C PRO A 286 -4.03 34.06 14.62
N TYR A 287 -4.01 33.99 13.30
CA TYR A 287 -3.65 32.82 12.51
C TYR A 287 -2.17 32.79 12.10
N PHE A 288 -1.31 33.71 12.61
CA PHE A 288 0.08 33.80 12.16
C PHE A 288 0.83 32.47 12.40
N ASP A 289 0.64 31.84 13.55
CA ASP A 289 1.29 30.59 13.95
C ASP A 289 0.61 29.34 13.35
N TRP A 290 -0.45 29.51 12.56
CA TRP A 290 -1.03 28.43 11.77
C TRP A 290 -0.13 28.02 10.61
N PHE A 291 0.79 28.88 10.22
CA PHE A 291 1.71 28.69 9.12
C PHE A 291 3.16 28.84 9.59
N ILE A 292 4.10 28.25 8.89
CA ILE A 292 5.53 28.30 9.26
C ILE A 292 6.17 29.44 8.47
N ILE A 293 6.29 30.62 9.10
CA ILE A 293 6.74 31.86 8.45
C ILE A 293 8.01 32.38 9.11
N ARG A 294 9.03 32.67 8.29
CA ARG A 294 10.30 33.29 8.72
C ARG A 294 10.23 34.80 8.50
N GLY A 295 9.85 35.57 9.52
CA GLY A 295 9.77 37.02 9.41
C GLY A 295 8.57 37.62 10.11
N LYS A 296 8.05 38.74 9.60
CA LYS A 296 6.92 39.47 10.19
C LYS A 296 5.60 39.25 9.44
N LYS A 297 5.67 38.82 8.19
CA LYS A 297 4.53 38.51 7.32
C LYS A 297 5.01 37.59 6.19
N PRO A 298 4.12 36.88 5.49
CA PRO A 298 4.46 36.10 4.32
C PRO A 298 5.00 37.00 3.19
N GLU A 299 6.05 36.56 2.54
CA GLU A 299 6.67 37.19 1.36
C GLU A 299 7.02 36.10 0.34
N LYS A 300 6.72 36.34 -0.94
CA LYS A 300 7.01 35.38 -2.02
C LYS A 300 8.42 35.57 -2.61
N GLU A 301 8.99 36.78 -2.51
CA GLU A 301 10.31 37.12 -3.07
C GLU A 301 11.17 37.87 -2.05
N PRO A 302 12.16 37.22 -1.37
CA PRO A 302 12.35 35.76 -1.34
C PRO A 302 11.25 35.06 -0.55
N LEU A 303 10.91 33.82 -0.96
CA LEU A 303 9.90 33.01 -0.25
C LEU A 303 10.34 32.77 1.19
N ASN A 304 9.52 33.18 2.15
CA ASN A 304 9.84 33.13 3.59
C ASN A 304 8.86 32.29 4.42
N TYR A 305 7.99 31.51 3.80
CA TYR A 305 7.08 30.57 4.47
C TYR A 305 7.17 29.19 3.82
N GLU A 306 6.85 28.16 4.60
CA GLU A 306 6.82 26.79 4.11
C GLU A 306 5.61 26.58 3.18
N VAL A 307 5.83 25.79 2.13
CA VAL A 307 4.85 25.51 1.07
C VAL A 307 4.90 24.04 0.69
N PHE A 308 3.87 23.55 0.01
CA PHE A 308 3.93 22.26 -0.65
C PHE A 308 4.92 22.32 -1.83
N ALA A 309 5.92 21.44 -1.83
CA ALA A 309 6.98 21.39 -2.86
C ALA A 309 7.60 22.78 -3.15
N PHE A 310 7.36 23.32 -4.34
CA PHE A 310 7.79 24.66 -4.77
C PHE A 310 6.63 25.59 -5.11
N CYS A 311 5.39 25.25 -4.64
CA CYS A 311 4.17 25.96 -4.99
C CYS A 311 3.91 27.08 -3.98
N ASP A 312 4.36 28.31 -4.27
CA ASP A 312 4.22 29.48 -3.39
C ASP A 312 2.76 29.85 -3.07
N TYR A 313 1.79 29.34 -3.85
CA TYR A 313 0.36 29.52 -3.64
C TYR A 313 -0.28 28.40 -2.78
N MET A 314 0.52 27.44 -2.30
CA MET A 314 0.08 26.34 -1.41
C MET A 314 0.82 26.40 -0.06
N PRO A 315 0.49 27.36 0.84
CA PRO A 315 1.12 27.47 2.14
C PRO A 315 0.86 26.24 3.00
N LYS A 316 1.94 25.75 3.65
CA LYS A 316 1.92 24.58 4.52
C LYS A 316 1.35 24.95 5.89
N PHE A 317 0.45 24.10 6.41
CA PHE A 317 -0.04 24.21 7.78
C PHE A 317 1.03 23.81 8.81
N ASN A 318 1.04 24.51 9.92
CA ASN A 318 1.75 24.10 11.14
C ASN A 318 0.89 23.10 11.92
N THR A 319 0.93 21.84 11.55
CA THR A 319 0.11 20.77 12.15
C THR A 319 0.51 20.42 13.60
N SER A 320 1.54 21.06 14.15
CA SER A 320 1.86 21.03 15.58
C SER A 320 1.12 22.11 16.38
N ASN A 321 0.48 23.09 15.72
CA ASN A 321 -0.31 24.11 16.37
C ASN A 321 -1.69 23.56 16.80
N PRO A 322 -2.10 23.66 18.09
CA PRO A 322 -3.36 23.10 18.57
C PRO A 322 -4.61 23.66 17.87
N GLU A 323 -4.60 24.94 17.47
CA GLU A 323 -5.74 25.55 16.78
C GLU A 323 -5.87 25.00 15.34
N VAL A 324 -4.75 24.75 14.66
CA VAL A 324 -4.73 24.08 13.35
C VAL A 324 -5.23 22.65 13.50
N GLN A 325 -4.78 21.94 14.54
CA GLN A 325 -5.27 20.59 14.83
C GLN A 325 -6.77 20.58 15.02
N GLU A 326 -7.31 21.47 15.87
CA GLU A 326 -8.74 21.59 16.12
C GLU A 326 -9.52 21.90 14.83
N PHE A 327 -9.04 22.84 14.01
CA PHE A 327 -9.64 23.22 12.75
C PHE A 327 -9.75 22.02 11.79
N LEU A 328 -8.64 21.33 11.53
CA LEU A 328 -8.60 20.21 10.60
C LEU A 328 -9.37 18.98 11.11
N LEU A 329 -9.29 18.70 12.41
CA LEU A 329 -10.03 17.59 13.05
C LEU A 329 -11.53 17.81 12.98
N ASN A 330 -12.01 19.04 13.22
CA ASN A 330 -13.42 19.39 13.10
C ASN A 330 -13.94 19.17 11.65
N ILE A 331 -13.13 19.49 10.64
CA ILE A 331 -13.44 19.20 9.24
C ILE A 331 -13.58 17.69 9.04
N ALA A 332 -12.54 16.92 9.38
CA ALA A 332 -12.51 15.49 9.18
C ALA A 332 -13.70 14.77 9.82
N VAL A 333 -13.94 15.07 11.10
CA VAL A 333 -15.04 14.48 11.88
C VAL A 333 -16.41 14.90 11.36
N SER A 334 -16.58 16.16 10.91
CA SER A 334 -17.86 16.63 10.40
C SER A 334 -18.31 15.91 9.14
N TRP A 335 -17.39 15.63 8.21
CA TRP A 335 -17.69 14.90 6.99
C TRP A 335 -18.08 13.44 7.27
N VAL A 336 -17.37 12.77 8.19
CA VAL A 336 -17.73 11.41 8.62
C VAL A 336 -19.10 11.39 9.27
N ARG A 337 -19.36 12.30 10.20
CA ARG A 337 -20.61 12.34 10.99
C ARG A 337 -21.82 12.71 10.15
N LYS A 338 -21.68 13.72 9.27
CA LYS A 338 -22.81 14.31 8.54
C LYS A 338 -23.15 13.54 7.27
N TYR A 339 -22.13 13.02 6.57
CA TYR A 339 -22.32 12.44 5.25
C TYR A 339 -22.05 10.93 5.22
N ASP A 340 -21.59 10.35 6.34
CA ASP A 340 -21.33 8.91 6.48
C ASP A 340 -20.29 8.37 5.47
N ILE A 341 -19.27 9.16 5.15
CA ILE A 341 -18.16 8.69 4.32
C ILE A 341 -17.47 7.49 4.98
N ASP A 342 -16.85 6.62 4.18
CA ASP A 342 -16.26 5.36 4.63
C ASP A 342 -14.75 5.42 4.84
N GLY A 343 -14.12 6.53 4.49
CA GLY A 343 -12.69 6.70 4.71
C GLY A 343 -12.14 8.04 4.26
N TRP A 344 -10.88 8.23 4.65
CA TRP A 344 -10.04 9.33 4.23
C TRP A 344 -8.75 8.81 3.58
N ARG A 345 -8.41 9.31 2.40
CA ARG A 345 -7.04 9.27 1.87
C ARG A 345 -6.35 10.56 2.31
N LEU A 346 -5.17 10.45 2.86
CA LEU A 346 -4.42 11.55 3.45
C LEU A 346 -3.33 12.01 2.47
N ASP A 347 -3.50 13.21 1.93
CA ASP A 347 -2.57 13.83 0.99
C ASP A 347 -1.27 14.25 1.68
N VAL A 348 -0.11 13.96 1.05
CA VAL A 348 1.25 14.29 1.57
C VAL A 348 1.37 13.94 3.05
N SER A 349 0.89 12.77 3.43
CA SER A 349 0.69 12.41 4.84
C SER A 349 1.97 12.27 5.66
N ASP A 350 3.10 12.00 5.02
CA ASP A 350 4.42 11.86 5.63
C ASP A 350 5.06 13.20 6.04
N GLU A 351 4.55 14.32 5.55
CA GLU A 351 4.97 15.66 5.97
C GLU A 351 4.13 16.27 7.11
N VAL A 352 3.10 15.58 7.56
CA VAL A 352 2.22 16.01 8.67
C VAL A 352 2.66 15.35 9.96
N SER A 353 2.49 16.03 11.11
CA SER A 353 3.00 15.54 12.38
C SER A 353 2.32 14.24 12.83
N HIS A 354 3.10 13.32 13.41
CA HIS A 354 2.60 12.07 13.97
C HIS A 354 1.54 12.29 15.04
N ASP A 355 1.69 13.33 15.87
CA ASP A 355 0.74 13.64 16.94
C ASP A 355 -0.62 14.05 16.37
N PHE A 356 -0.63 14.81 15.26
CA PHE A 356 -1.87 15.13 14.56
C PHE A 356 -2.57 13.87 14.04
N TRP A 357 -1.83 12.95 13.41
CA TRP A 357 -2.42 11.72 12.89
C TRP A 357 -2.96 10.79 13.98
N ARG A 358 -2.34 10.76 15.17
CA ARG A 358 -2.89 10.04 16.33
C ARG A 358 -4.21 10.63 16.80
N LEU A 359 -4.28 11.96 16.90
CA LEU A 359 -5.53 12.66 17.22
C LEU A 359 -6.60 12.44 16.14
N PHE A 360 -6.22 12.53 14.88
CA PHE A 360 -7.09 12.29 13.73
C PHE A 360 -7.71 10.89 13.80
N ARG A 361 -6.87 9.85 13.91
CA ARG A 361 -7.34 8.48 14.04
C ARG A 361 -8.31 8.33 15.20
N LYS A 362 -7.94 8.81 16.37
CA LYS A 362 -8.76 8.70 17.56
C LYS A 362 -10.15 9.29 17.34
N GLN A 363 -10.24 10.52 16.87
CA GLN A 363 -11.51 11.21 16.71
C GLN A 363 -12.36 10.65 15.55
N VAL A 364 -11.75 10.28 14.45
CA VAL A 364 -12.45 9.68 13.32
C VAL A 364 -13.01 8.30 13.69
N LYS A 365 -12.21 7.46 14.36
CA LYS A 365 -12.63 6.12 14.79
C LYS A 365 -13.66 6.13 15.92
N GLU A 366 -13.69 7.17 16.75
CA GLU A 366 -14.75 7.38 17.75
C GLU A 366 -16.12 7.62 17.10
N VAL A 367 -16.15 8.27 15.93
CA VAL A 367 -17.39 8.52 15.18
C VAL A 367 -17.80 7.31 14.34
N LYS A 368 -16.85 6.71 13.63
CA LYS A 368 -17.09 5.57 12.74
C LYS A 368 -15.86 4.63 12.78
N PRO A 369 -15.89 3.57 13.61
CA PRO A 369 -14.77 2.63 13.74
C PRO A 369 -14.30 2.03 12.42
N GLU A 370 -15.24 1.81 11.48
CA GLU A 370 -14.98 1.25 10.15
C GLU A 370 -14.52 2.29 9.09
N CYS A 371 -14.37 3.57 9.45
CA CYS A 371 -13.83 4.59 8.56
C CYS A 371 -12.34 4.33 8.32
N VAL A 372 -11.96 3.92 7.10
CA VAL A 372 -10.57 3.60 6.77
C VAL A 372 -9.71 4.85 6.65
N ILE A 373 -8.46 4.77 7.08
CA ILE A 373 -7.47 5.84 6.99
C ILE A 373 -6.31 5.36 6.12
N ILE A 374 -6.18 5.94 4.92
CA ILE A 374 -5.20 5.55 3.90
C ILE A 374 -4.21 6.69 3.70
N GLY A 375 -2.96 6.54 4.10
CA GLY A 375 -1.93 7.55 3.87
C GLY A 375 -1.41 7.53 2.43
N GLU A 376 -1.15 8.69 1.85
CA GLU A 376 -0.23 8.78 0.75
C GLU A 376 1.20 8.77 1.31
N ASN A 377 1.96 7.75 0.95
CA ASN A 377 3.36 7.64 1.32
C ASN A 377 4.09 6.83 0.24
N TRP A 378 5.13 7.40 -0.34
CA TRP A 378 5.85 6.81 -1.45
C TRP A 378 6.94 5.82 -1.03
N HIS A 379 7.29 5.79 0.25
CA HIS A 379 8.40 5.05 0.81
C HIS A 379 7.99 4.04 1.88
N ASP A 380 8.89 3.66 2.77
CA ASP A 380 8.58 2.80 3.91
C ASP A 380 7.79 3.60 4.96
N ALA A 381 6.50 3.30 5.07
CA ALA A 381 5.59 3.98 5.98
C ALA A 381 5.42 3.25 7.33
N ASN A 382 6.30 2.30 7.67
CA ASN A 382 6.17 1.53 8.90
C ASN A 382 5.97 2.38 10.16
N PRO A 383 6.63 3.57 10.33
CA PRO A 383 6.38 4.44 11.49
C PRO A 383 4.94 4.96 11.65
N PHE A 384 4.17 5.02 10.55
CA PHE A 384 2.78 5.47 10.54
C PHE A 384 1.76 4.32 10.65
N LEU A 385 2.23 3.06 10.50
CA LEU A 385 1.41 1.86 10.40
C LEU A 385 1.47 0.97 11.66
N GLN A 386 1.72 1.59 12.83
CA GLN A 386 1.80 0.88 14.12
C GLN A 386 0.43 0.67 14.80
N GLY A 387 -0.67 1.02 14.14
CA GLY A 387 -2.02 0.86 14.66
C GLY A 387 -2.61 2.13 15.31
N ASP A 388 -1.82 3.17 15.45
CA ASP A 388 -2.16 4.43 16.11
C ASP A 388 -2.39 5.62 15.15
N GLN A 389 -2.12 5.46 13.85
CA GLN A 389 -2.23 6.52 12.83
C GLN A 389 -3.01 6.03 11.61
N TYR A 390 -2.36 5.40 10.62
CA TYR A 390 -3.04 4.90 9.43
C TYR A 390 -3.49 3.45 9.60
N ASP A 391 -4.50 3.05 8.80
CA ASP A 391 -4.83 1.64 8.59
C ASP A 391 -4.03 1.07 7.41
N SER A 392 -3.76 1.91 6.40
CA SER A 392 -3.20 1.53 5.10
C SER A 392 -2.44 2.69 4.47
N ILE A 393 -1.75 2.40 3.38
CA ILE A 393 -1.18 3.40 2.45
C ILE A 393 -1.46 3.05 0.99
N MET A 394 -1.31 4.03 0.11
CA MET A 394 -1.16 3.79 -1.33
C MET A 394 0.19 3.09 -1.55
N ASN A 395 0.16 1.83 -2.03
CA ASN A 395 1.33 0.96 -2.06
C ASN A 395 2.20 1.18 -3.31
N TYR A 396 2.83 2.33 -3.42
CA TYR A 396 3.73 2.66 -4.54
C TYR A 396 4.95 1.74 -4.65
N ALA A 397 5.33 1.07 -3.56
CA ALA A 397 6.37 0.06 -3.62
C ALA A 397 5.93 -1.18 -4.42
N PHE A 398 4.64 -1.54 -4.38
CA PHE A 398 4.06 -2.55 -5.25
C PHE A 398 4.05 -2.08 -6.72
N THR A 399 3.62 -0.84 -6.96
CA THR A 399 3.66 -0.20 -8.29
C THR A 399 5.06 -0.31 -8.89
N LYS A 400 6.10 0.09 -8.11
CA LYS A 400 7.49 0.03 -8.56
C LYS A 400 7.96 -1.39 -8.88
N ALA A 401 7.57 -2.38 -8.08
CA ALA A 401 7.90 -3.78 -8.38
C ALA A 401 7.27 -4.26 -9.69
N CYS A 402 6.00 -3.86 -9.95
CA CYS A 402 5.33 -4.15 -11.22
C CYS A 402 5.98 -3.42 -12.41
N MET A 403 6.39 -2.15 -12.23
CA MET A 403 7.11 -1.40 -13.26
C MET A 403 8.44 -2.09 -13.62
N ASP A 404 9.20 -2.54 -12.63
CA ASP A 404 10.49 -3.22 -12.86
C ASP A 404 10.33 -4.51 -13.66
N TYR A 405 9.26 -5.26 -13.41
CA TYR A 405 9.01 -6.54 -14.07
C TYR A 405 8.36 -6.38 -15.44
N TYR A 406 7.28 -5.59 -15.55
CA TYR A 406 6.45 -5.49 -16.76
C TYR A 406 6.90 -4.41 -17.75
N ALA A 407 7.37 -3.26 -17.24
CA ALA A 407 7.66 -2.10 -18.07
C ALA A 407 9.15 -1.95 -18.39
N PHE A 408 10.01 -2.03 -17.37
CA PHE A 408 11.43 -1.74 -17.52
C PHE A 408 12.30 -2.99 -17.79
N GLY A 409 11.79 -4.20 -17.48
CA GLY A 409 12.55 -5.43 -17.63
C GLY A 409 13.82 -5.50 -16.75
N THR A 410 13.85 -4.73 -15.66
CA THR A 410 14.98 -4.68 -14.72
C THR A 410 14.90 -5.75 -13.63
N ALA A 411 13.82 -6.52 -13.61
CA ALA A 411 13.64 -7.67 -12.74
C ALA A 411 13.12 -8.85 -13.56
N ASP A 412 13.71 -10.02 -13.37
CA ASP A 412 13.16 -11.30 -13.85
C ASP A 412 12.07 -11.82 -12.90
N ALA A 413 11.49 -12.99 -13.22
CA ALA A 413 10.40 -13.59 -12.45
C ALA A 413 10.79 -13.90 -10.99
N GLU A 414 12.02 -14.35 -10.76
CA GLU A 414 12.52 -14.64 -9.41
C GLU A 414 12.75 -13.38 -8.63
N GLN A 415 13.39 -12.38 -9.23
CA GLN A 415 13.62 -11.07 -8.62
C GLN A 415 12.31 -10.33 -8.32
N PHE A 416 11.29 -10.48 -9.17
CA PHE A 416 9.97 -9.94 -8.93
C PHE A 416 9.31 -10.61 -7.70
N ALA A 417 9.38 -11.95 -7.60
CA ALA A 417 8.92 -12.67 -6.42
C ALA A 417 9.65 -12.20 -5.14
N TRP A 418 10.97 -12.02 -5.18
CA TRP A 418 11.76 -11.48 -4.07
C TRP A 418 11.32 -10.08 -3.64
N LYS A 419 11.08 -9.19 -4.61
CA LYS A 419 10.58 -7.83 -4.31
C LYS A 419 9.24 -7.90 -3.58
N LEU A 420 8.29 -8.69 -4.09
CA LEU A 420 6.96 -8.82 -3.49
C LEU A 420 7.01 -9.49 -2.10
N ASN A 421 7.86 -10.52 -1.91
CA ASN A 421 8.10 -11.13 -0.60
C ASN A 421 8.66 -10.10 0.39
N GLY A 422 9.63 -9.28 -0.05
CA GLY A 422 10.19 -8.20 0.75
C GLY A 422 9.13 -7.19 1.20
N LEU A 423 8.16 -6.86 0.34
CA LEU A 423 7.06 -5.96 0.71
C LEU A 423 6.20 -6.53 1.83
N LEU A 424 5.90 -7.84 1.81
CA LEU A 424 5.13 -8.50 2.87
C LEU A 424 5.85 -8.45 4.23
N MET A 425 7.18 -8.37 4.22
CA MET A 425 7.99 -8.33 5.44
C MET A 425 8.19 -6.92 6.01
N ARG A 426 7.73 -5.88 5.30
CA ARG A 426 7.81 -4.49 5.79
C ARG A 426 6.77 -4.15 6.86
N ASN A 427 5.65 -4.87 6.89
CA ASN A 427 4.52 -4.55 7.76
C ASN A 427 3.98 -5.78 8.46
N THR A 428 3.09 -5.57 9.44
CA THR A 428 2.30 -6.62 10.07
C THR A 428 1.34 -7.28 9.07
N LEU A 429 0.81 -8.45 9.41
CA LEU A 429 -0.15 -9.16 8.57
C LEU A 429 -1.44 -8.33 8.33
N GLN A 430 -1.92 -7.67 9.38
CA GLN A 430 -3.14 -6.87 9.32
C GLN A 430 -2.98 -5.69 8.37
N VAL A 431 -1.86 -4.97 8.47
CA VAL A 431 -1.53 -3.85 7.57
C VAL A 431 -1.43 -4.33 6.13
N ASN A 432 -0.67 -5.42 5.88
CA ASN A 432 -0.51 -5.95 4.52
C ASN A 432 -1.85 -6.27 3.85
N ARG A 433 -2.84 -6.75 4.63
CA ARG A 433 -4.18 -7.06 4.11
C ARG A 433 -5.01 -5.83 3.73
N MET A 434 -4.66 -4.68 4.26
CA MET A 434 -5.33 -3.41 3.98
C MET A 434 -4.57 -2.52 2.99
N MET A 435 -3.31 -2.85 2.60
CA MET A 435 -2.50 -2.06 1.68
C MET A 435 -3.22 -1.83 0.35
N LEU A 436 -3.33 -0.58 -0.08
CA LEU A 436 -3.99 -0.22 -1.34
C LEU A 436 -3.00 -0.41 -2.50
N ASN A 437 -3.08 -1.55 -3.19
CA ASN A 437 -2.21 -1.88 -4.31
C ASN A 437 -2.72 -1.22 -5.60
N LEU A 438 -1.86 -0.51 -6.30
CA LEU A 438 -2.19 0.20 -7.53
C LEU A 438 -1.09 0.00 -8.57
N LEU A 439 -1.44 0.12 -9.85
CA LEU A 439 -0.50 0.12 -10.96
C LEU A 439 -0.19 1.53 -11.44
N ASP A 440 -1.19 2.38 -11.39
CA ASP A 440 -1.16 3.80 -11.74
C ASP A 440 -2.12 4.60 -10.86
N SER A 441 -1.99 5.93 -10.88
CA SER A 441 -2.83 6.88 -10.15
C SER A 441 -2.89 8.22 -10.91
N HIS A 442 -3.57 9.19 -10.33
CA HIS A 442 -3.59 10.56 -10.84
C HIS A 442 -2.22 11.29 -10.77
N ASP A 443 -1.22 10.71 -10.08
CA ASP A 443 0.14 11.26 -9.90
C ASP A 443 1.21 10.55 -10.70
N THR A 444 0.88 9.46 -11.40
CA THR A 444 1.85 8.66 -12.16
C THR A 444 1.46 8.55 -13.62
N ASP A 445 2.42 8.16 -14.47
CA ASP A 445 2.08 7.72 -15.83
C ASP A 445 1.06 6.57 -15.78
N ARG A 446 0.17 6.50 -16.78
CA ARG A 446 -0.71 5.34 -16.97
C ARG A 446 0.13 4.08 -17.21
N PHE A 447 -0.15 3.02 -16.46
CA PHE A 447 0.60 1.78 -16.56
C PHE A 447 0.54 1.18 -17.97
N TYR A 448 -0.61 1.31 -18.65
CA TYR A 448 -0.75 0.91 -20.05
C TYR A 448 0.26 1.60 -20.97
N THR A 449 0.55 2.89 -20.75
CA THR A 449 1.56 3.62 -21.52
C THR A 449 2.96 3.09 -21.19
N LEU A 450 3.27 2.87 -19.92
CA LEU A 450 4.57 2.38 -19.45
C LEU A 450 4.91 0.98 -20.02
N VAL A 451 3.92 0.10 -20.14
CA VAL A 451 4.12 -1.25 -20.73
C VAL A 451 4.08 -1.26 -22.25
N GLY A 452 4.29 -0.10 -22.90
CA GLY A 452 4.34 0.01 -24.37
C GLY A 452 3.00 -0.24 -25.05
N ARG A 453 1.88 0.04 -24.39
CA ARG A 453 0.50 -0.21 -24.83
C ARG A 453 0.18 -1.70 -25.05
N SER A 454 0.89 -2.59 -24.36
CA SER A 454 0.57 -4.02 -24.34
C SER A 454 -0.62 -4.30 -23.41
N ARG A 455 -1.77 -4.64 -24.01
CA ARG A 455 -2.94 -5.08 -23.24
C ARG A 455 -2.68 -6.38 -22.47
N ALA A 456 -1.86 -7.27 -23.03
CA ALA A 456 -1.49 -8.52 -22.37
C ALA A 456 -0.70 -8.27 -21.09
N LYS A 457 0.33 -7.39 -21.13
CA LYS A 457 1.10 -6.99 -19.96
C LYS A 457 0.22 -6.30 -18.90
N LEU A 458 -0.67 -5.40 -19.33
CA LEU A 458 -1.60 -4.72 -18.41
C LEU A 458 -2.52 -5.73 -17.70
N LEU A 459 -3.13 -6.68 -18.43
CA LEU A 459 -3.97 -7.72 -17.84
C LEU A 459 -3.20 -8.62 -16.88
N SER A 460 -1.97 -9.01 -17.25
CA SER A 460 -1.09 -9.81 -16.40
C SER A 460 -0.74 -9.07 -15.11
N ALA A 461 -0.46 -7.77 -15.18
CA ALA A 461 -0.19 -6.93 -14.00
C ALA A 461 -1.45 -6.76 -13.11
N ILE A 462 -2.63 -6.58 -13.72
CA ILE A 462 -3.91 -6.54 -12.98
C ILE A 462 -4.16 -7.88 -12.28
N ALA A 463 -3.85 -9.02 -12.92
CA ALA A 463 -3.98 -10.33 -12.28
C ALA A 463 -3.09 -10.46 -11.04
N VAL A 464 -1.84 -9.97 -11.10
CA VAL A 464 -0.95 -9.90 -9.92
C VAL A 464 -1.53 -8.98 -8.85
N MET A 465 -1.99 -7.78 -9.21
CA MET A 465 -2.55 -6.81 -8.27
C MET A 465 -3.77 -7.38 -7.51
N VAL A 466 -4.65 -8.10 -8.21
CA VAL A 466 -5.84 -8.73 -7.61
C VAL A 466 -5.48 -9.90 -6.72
N MET A 467 -4.50 -10.73 -7.12
CA MET A 467 -4.11 -11.94 -6.41
C MET A 467 -3.12 -11.68 -5.27
N PHE A 468 -2.41 -10.56 -5.26
CA PHE A 468 -1.49 -10.19 -4.18
C PHE A 468 -2.25 -9.86 -2.89
N VAL A 469 -1.54 -9.87 -1.74
CA VAL A 469 -2.11 -9.48 -0.45
C VAL A 469 -2.35 -7.98 -0.43
N GLY A 470 -3.51 -7.56 0.05
CA GLY A 470 -3.96 -6.18 0.08
C GLY A 470 -5.23 -5.98 -0.73
N VAL A 471 -5.48 -4.77 -1.15
CA VAL A 471 -6.71 -4.31 -1.79
C VAL A 471 -6.36 -3.70 -3.14
N PRO A 472 -6.87 -4.21 -4.26
CA PRO A 472 -6.60 -3.63 -5.57
C PRO A 472 -7.31 -2.28 -5.72
N CYS A 473 -6.62 -1.32 -6.33
CA CYS A 473 -7.15 -0.03 -6.73
C CYS A 473 -6.90 0.18 -8.22
N LEU A 474 -7.97 0.33 -8.98
CA LEU A 474 -7.90 0.74 -10.38
C LEU A 474 -8.06 2.25 -10.47
N TYR A 475 -7.21 2.89 -11.22
CA TYR A 475 -7.41 4.27 -11.63
C TYR A 475 -8.41 4.30 -12.79
N TYR A 476 -9.39 5.24 -12.79
CA TYR A 476 -10.45 5.29 -13.79
C TYR A 476 -9.90 5.19 -15.23
N GLY A 477 -10.52 4.39 -16.07
CA GLY A 477 -10.11 4.17 -17.45
C GLY A 477 -9.04 3.11 -17.66
N THR A 478 -8.46 2.52 -16.60
CA THR A 478 -7.51 1.39 -16.72
C THR A 478 -8.20 0.18 -17.33
N GLU A 479 -9.49 -0.02 -17.07
CA GLU A 479 -10.33 -1.05 -17.67
C GLU A 479 -10.65 -0.82 -19.15
N LEU A 480 -10.38 0.38 -19.68
CA LEU A 480 -10.51 0.74 -21.09
C LEU A 480 -9.16 0.93 -21.80
N PRO A 481 -8.08 0.41 -21.31
CA PRO A 481 -6.65 0.71 -21.44
C PRO A 481 -6.38 2.17 -21.87
N LEU A 482 -6.82 3.11 -21.04
CA LEU A 482 -6.59 4.53 -21.28
C LEU A 482 -5.09 4.84 -21.16
N GLU A 483 -4.56 5.53 -22.17
CA GLU A 483 -3.17 5.96 -22.18
C GLU A 483 -2.98 7.37 -21.62
N GLY A 484 -1.78 7.68 -21.17
CA GLY A 484 -1.34 8.99 -20.73
C GLY A 484 0.06 8.90 -20.11
N GLY A 485 0.88 9.89 -20.40
CA GLY A 485 2.16 10.10 -19.75
C GLY A 485 1.99 10.83 -18.41
N TYR A 486 3.07 11.47 -17.94
CA TYR A 486 3.06 12.22 -16.69
C TYR A 486 1.99 13.33 -16.67
N ASP A 487 1.59 13.76 -15.46
CA ASP A 487 0.65 14.86 -15.24
C ASP A 487 0.88 16.05 -16.20
N PRO A 488 -0.14 16.56 -16.87
CA PRO A 488 -1.57 16.24 -16.78
C PRO A 488 -2.06 15.15 -17.75
N ASP A 489 -1.19 14.54 -18.55
CA ASP A 489 -1.57 13.61 -19.63
C ASP A 489 -2.22 12.30 -19.10
N ASN A 490 -1.83 11.85 -17.90
CA ASN A 490 -2.45 10.72 -17.18
C ASN A 490 -3.91 10.98 -16.76
N ARG A 491 -4.34 12.28 -16.76
CA ARG A 491 -5.67 12.74 -16.34
C ARG A 491 -6.56 13.05 -17.54
N ARG A 492 -6.46 12.28 -18.64
CA ARG A 492 -7.36 12.37 -19.80
C ARG A 492 -8.79 12.02 -19.40
N CYS A 493 -9.78 12.59 -20.11
CA CYS A 493 -11.19 12.30 -19.86
C CYS A 493 -11.52 10.83 -20.11
N PHE A 494 -12.41 10.28 -19.28
CA PHE A 494 -12.96 8.95 -19.49
C PHE A 494 -13.74 8.89 -20.80
N ASP A 495 -13.52 7.85 -21.60
CA ASP A 495 -14.24 7.67 -22.86
C ASP A 495 -15.57 6.95 -22.64
N TRP A 496 -16.68 7.71 -22.69
CA TRP A 496 -18.02 7.17 -22.52
C TRP A 496 -18.65 6.66 -23.83
N ASP A 497 -17.94 6.78 -24.96
CA ASP A 497 -18.40 6.17 -26.20
C ASP A 497 -18.16 4.67 -26.19
N ARG A 498 -19.24 3.93 -25.97
CA ARG A 498 -19.21 2.47 -25.86
C ARG A 498 -18.80 1.75 -27.15
N GLU A 499 -18.79 2.43 -28.29
CA GLU A 499 -18.30 1.90 -29.56
C GLU A 499 -16.78 1.76 -29.58
N HIS A 500 -16.08 2.60 -28.81
CA HIS A 500 -14.62 2.54 -28.63
C HIS A 500 -14.16 1.47 -27.64
N TRP A 501 -15.06 0.91 -26.82
CA TRP A 501 -14.69 0.02 -25.73
C TRP A 501 -14.25 -1.35 -26.23
N ASN A 502 -13.07 -1.77 -25.78
CA ASN A 502 -12.64 -3.15 -25.97
C ASN A 502 -13.35 -4.06 -24.94
N ARG A 503 -14.50 -4.59 -25.32
CA ARG A 503 -15.36 -5.40 -24.43
C ARG A 503 -14.64 -6.66 -23.95
N VAL A 504 -13.84 -7.31 -24.80
CA VAL A 504 -13.08 -8.52 -24.44
C VAL A 504 -12.09 -8.21 -23.30
N PHE A 505 -11.33 -7.12 -23.42
CA PHE A 505 -10.41 -6.68 -22.39
C PHE A 505 -11.15 -6.35 -21.08
N MET A 506 -12.24 -5.60 -21.16
CA MET A 506 -13.05 -5.20 -20.01
C MET A 506 -13.68 -6.40 -19.30
N ASP A 507 -14.14 -7.42 -20.06
CA ASP A 507 -14.68 -8.65 -19.48
C ASP A 507 -13.58 -9.47 -18.78
N GLN A 508 -12.37 -9.48 -19.30
CA GLN A 508 -11.21 -10.08 -18.61
C GLN A 508 -10.88 -9.35 -17.31
N VAL A 509 -10.91 -8.02 -17.30
CA VAL A 509 -10.74 -7.22 -16.06
C VAL A 509 -11.83 -7.59 -15.04
N ARG A 510 -13.10 -7.63 -15.45
CA ARG A 510 -14.21 -8.05 -14.58
C ARG A 510 -14.00 -9.45 -13.98
N CYS A 511 -13.58 -10.40 -14.81
CA CYS A 511 -13.28 -11.77 -14.37
C CYS A 511 -12.14 -11.79 -13.34
N LEU A 512 -11.08 -10.98 -13.55
CA LEU A 512 -10.00 -10.85 -12.59
C LEU A 512 -10.48 -10.24 -11.27
N LEU A 513 -11.23 -9.13 -11.31
CA LEU A 513 -11.77 -8.50 -10.10
C LEU A 513 -12.71 -9.44 -9.33
N ALA A 514 -13.45 -10.31 -10.03
CA ALA A 514 -14.32 -11.29 -9.39
C ALA A 514 -13.57 -12.29 -8.50
N LEU A 515 -12.27 -12.52 -8.74
CA LEU A 515 -11.42 -13.37 -7.89
C LEU A 515 -11.31 -12.83 -6.45
N ARG A 516 -11.59 -11.54 -6.20
CA ARG A 516 -11.65 -10.97 -4.85
C ARG A 516 -12.76 -11.58 -3.98
N LYS A 517 -13.68 -12.32 -4.56
CA LYS A 517 -14.73 -13.06 -3.82
C LYS A 517 -14.21 -14.40 -3.27
N GLU A 518 -13.10 -14.92 -3.80
CA GLU A 518 -12.54 -16.20 -3.38
C GLU A 518 -11.89 -16.05 -1.99
N LYS A 519 -12.18 -16.99 -1.09
CA LYS A 519 -11.66 -16.97 0.28
C LYS A 519 -10.12 -16.99 0.31
N ALA A 520 -9.51 -17.77 -0.58
CA ALA A 520 -8.07 -17.84 -0.71
C ALA A 520 -7.45 -16.46 -1.04
N VAL A 521 -8.10 -15.64 -1.85
CA VAL A 521 -7.62 -14.30 -2.21
C VAL A 521 -7.83 -13.31 -1.06
N GLN A 522 -8.94 -13.39 -0.33
CA GLN A 522 -9.24 -12.46 0.77
C GLN A 522 -8.36 -12.68 2.00
N THR A 523 -8.26 -13.93 2.47
CA THR A 523 -7.65 -14.24 3.76
C THR A 523 -6.61 -15.35 3.72
N GLY A 524 -6.42 -15.99 2.55
CA GLY A 524 -5.51 -17.13 2.39
C GLY A 524 -4.04 -16.74 2.52
N GLU A 525 -3.22 -17.75 2.81
CA GLU A 525 -1.77 -17.60 2.75
C GLU A 525 -1.29 -17.36 1.33
N ILE A 526 -0.11 -16.77 1.18
CA ILE A 526 0.51 -16.48 -0.11
C ILE A 526 1.90 -17.10 -0.19
N ARG A 527 2.25 -17.63 -1.37
CA ARG A 527 3.60 -18.04 -1.75
C ARG A 527 3.90 -17.51 -3.15
N MET A 528 5.11 -17.00 -3.32
CA MET A 528 5.56 -16.47 -4.62
C MET A 528 6.95 -16.96 -4.94
N SER A 529 7.19 -17.30 -6.20
CA SER A 529 8.48 -17.78 -6.70
C SER A 529 8.64 -17.47 -8.18
N GLY A 530 9.90 -17.40 -8.66
CA GLY A 530 10.24 -17.55 -10.06
C GLY A 530 10.50 -19.02 -10.36
N CYS A 531 9.91 -19.55 -11.42
CA CYS A 531 10.12 -20.94 -11.85
C CYS A 531 10.07 -21.06 -13.36
N ASN A 532 11.13 -21.60 -13.97
CA ASN A 532 11.26 -21.78 -15.41
C ASN A 532 10.99 -20.49 -16.23
N GLY A 533 11.35 -19.31 -15.67
CA GLY A 533 11.10 -18.01 -16.27
C GLY A 533 9.68 -17.47 -16.06
N LEU A 534 8.80 -18.23 -15.41
CA LEU A 534 7.46 -17.79 -15.03
C LEU A 534 7.46 -17.22 -13.61
N PHE A 535 6.74 -16.13 -13.39
CA PHE A 535 6.33 -15.71 -12.06
C PHE A 535 5.13 -16.53 -11.64
N VAL A 536 5.21 -17.14 -10.45
CA VAL A 536 4.16 -17.99 -9.88
C VAL A 536 3.73 -17.44 -8.54
N LEU A 537 2.43 -17.15 -8.38
CA LEU A 537 1.81 -16.72 -7.14
C LEU A 537 0.71 -17.71 -6.76
N ARG A 538 0.77 -18.25 -5.54
CA ARG A 538 -0.23 -19.18 -5.00
C ARG A 538 -0.92 -18.59 -3.79
N ARG A 539 -2.24 -18.82 -3.70
CA ARG A 539 -3.07 -18.45 -2.55
C ARG A 539 -3.75 -19.70 -2.01
N TYR A 540 -3.74 -19.87 -0.68
CA TYR A 540 -4.26 -21.07 -0.02
C TYR A 540 -5.26 -20.71 1.07
N ALA A 541 -6.44 -21.39 1.07
CA ALA A 541 -7.42 -21.32 2.15
C ALA A 541 -8.05 -22.69 2.40
N GLY A 542 -7.55 -23.42 3.37
CA GLY A 542 -7.94 -24.80 3.61
C GLY A 542 -7.54 -25.72 2.44
N THR A 543 -8.52 -26.30 1.76
CA THR A 543 -8.29 -27.16 0.57
C THR A 543 -8.30 -26.39 -0.75
N GLU A 544 -8.67 -25.11 -0.73
CA GLU A 544 -8.70 -24.27 -1.94
C GLU A 544 -7.29 -23.73 -2.23
N GLU A 545 -6.83 -23.94 -3.45
CA GLU A 545 -5.60 -23.37 -3.98
C GLU A 545 -5.89 -22.62 -5.28
N LEU A 546 -5.53 -21.32 -5.32
CA LEU A 546 -5.48 -20.54 -6.55
C LEU A 546 -4.02 -20.31 -6.94
N THR A 547 -3.67 -20.62 -8.18
CA THR A 547 -2.32 -20.41 -8.71
C THR A 547 -2.36 -19.52 -9.93
N LEU A 548 -1.69 -18.37 -9.86
CA LEU A 548 -1.41 -17.47 -10.99
C LEU A 548 -0.02 -17.76 -11.53
N CYS A 549 0.09 -17.93 -12.86
CA CYS A 549 1.35 -17.96 -13.59
C CYS A 549 1.39 -16.81 -14.59
N CYS A 550 2.49 -16.05 -14.65
CA CYS A 550 2.73 -14.98 -15.61
C CYS A 550 4.01 -15.22 -16.37
N ASN A 551 3.99 -14.98 -17.68
CA ASN A 551 5.14 -15.15 -18.58
C ASN A 551 5.59 -13.80 -19.13
N GLN A 552 6.75 -13.31 -18.72
CA GLN A 552 7.39 -12.11 -19.29
C GLN A 552 8.67 -12.46 -20.05
N THR A 553 8.83 -13.74 -20.50
CA THR A 553 9.91 -14.17 -21.38
C THR A 553 9.51 -14.04 -22.85
N ASP A 554 10.47 -14.09 -23.75
CA ASP A 554 10.25 -13.98 -25.19
C ASP A 554 9.71 -15.27 -25.84
N THR A 555 9.53 -16.34 -25.07
CA THR A 555 9.12 -17.66 -25.57
C THR A 555 7.98 -18.25 -24.76
N ALA A 556 7.15 -19.06 -25.41
CA ALA A 556 6.11 -19.80 -24.72
C ALA A 556 6.70 -20.73 -23.64
N ARG A 557 6.06 -20.80 -22.48
CA ARG A 557 6.50 -21.58 -21.32
C ARG A 557 5.38 -22.48 -20.81
N LYS A 558 5.76 -23.66 -20.32
CA LYS A 558 4.80 -24.57 -19.71
C LYS A 558 4.64 -24.24 -18.23
N PRO A 559 3.42 -23.88 -17.74
CA PRO A 559 3.15 -23.75 -16.32
C PRO A 559 3.34 -25.07 -15.58
N GLU A 560 3.96 -25.06 -14.39
CA GLU A 560 4.06 -26.24 -13.52
C GLU A 560 2.78 -26.48 -12.70
N ALA A 561 1.83 -25.55 -12.76
CA ALA A 561 0.54 -25.67 -12.13
C ALA A 561 -0.46 -26.38 -13.05
N ALA A 562 -1.41 -27.10 -12.46
CA ALA A 562 -2.53 -27.71 -13.14
C ALA A 562 -3.81 -27.57 -12.30
N GLY A 563 -4.94 -27.45 -12.97
CA GLY A 563 -6.26 -27.29 -12.34
C GLY A 563 -7.28 -26.81 -13.34
N ARG A 564 -8.49 -26.47 -12.88
CA ARG A 564 -9.47 -25.80 -13.71
C ARG A 564 -9.05 -24.33 -13.94
N VAL A 565 -8.99 -23.92 -15.20
CA VAL A 565 -8.69 -22.53 -15.54
C VAL A 565 -9.88 -21.62 -15.15
N LEU A 566 -9.60 -20.56 -14.41
CA LEU A 566 -10.59 -19.53 -14.07
C LEU A 566 -10.54 -18.36 -15.04
N VAL A 567 -9.36 -17.79 -15.25
CA VAL A 567 -9.12 -16.65 -16.14
C VAL A 567 -7.76 -16.84 -16.81
N GLN A 568 -7.65 -16.44 -18.06
CA GLN A 568 -6.38 -16.56 -18.79
C GLN A 568 -6.28 -15.53 -19.92
N ASN A 569 -5.05 -15.26 -20.34
CA ASN A 569 -4.72 -14.61 -21.60
C ASN A 569 -3.45 -15.24 -22.16
N GLY A 570 -3.52 -15.76 -23.40
CA GLY A 570 -2.37 -16.41 -24.04
C GLY A 570 -2.04 -17.82 -23.53
N TYR A 571 -2.97 -18.56 -22.96
CA TYR A 571 -2.78 -19.96 -22.55
C TYR A 571 -3.56 -20.90 -23.47
N ASP A 572 -2.86 -21.83 -24.15
CA ASP A 572 -3.43 -22.77 -25.15
C ASP A 572 -3.89 -24.11 -24.54
N GLY A 573 -3.79 -24.28 -23.23
CA GLY A 573 -4.06 -25.53 -22.52
C GLY A 573 -2.78 -26.30 -22.14
N ASN A 574 -1.62 -25.92 -22.65
CA ASN A 574 -0.33 -26.55 -22.37
C ASN A 574 0.80 -25.54 -22.17
N HIS A 575 0.82 -24.47 -22.97
CA HIS A 575 1.84 -23.43 -22.93
C HIS A 575 1.22 -22.05 -22.71
N LEU A 576 1.96 -21.20 -22.04
CA LEU A 576 1.64 -19.80 -21.79
C LEU A 576 2.53 -18.93 -22.68
N GLU A 577 1.91 -18.21 -23.59
CA GLU A 577 2.56 -17.31 -24.55
C GLU A 577 3.28 -16.14 -23.84
N PRO A 578 4.24 -15.48 -24.49
CA PRO A 578 4.83 -14.24 -24.00
C PRO A 578 3.77 -13.23 -23.58
N ASP A 579 4.03 -12.47 -22.50
CA ASP A 579 3.12 -11.51 -21.86
C ASP A 579 1.79 -12.10 -21.31
N GLY A 580 1.60 -13.41 -21.45
CA GLY A 580 0.39 -14.11 -21.02
C GLY A 580 0.33 -14.35 -19.51
N PHE A 581 -0.89 -14.65 -19.04
CA PHE A 581 -1.13 -15.16 -17.68
C PHE A 581 -2.22 -16.22 -17.67
N VAL A 582 -2.23 -17.05 -16.64
CA VAL A 582 -3.30 -18.01 -16.36
C VAL A 582 -3.51 -18.17 -14.86
N VAL A 583 -4.76 -18.23 -14.43
CA VAL A 583 -5.18 -18.53 -13.05
C VAL A 583 -5.84 -19.89 -13.01
N PHE A 584 -5.27 -20.80 -12.23
CA PHE A 584 -5.82 -22.12 -11.95
C PHE A 584 -6.48 -22.16 -10.57
N VAL A 585 -7.50 -23.02 -10.42
CA VAL A 585 -8.08 -23.43 -9.12
C VAL A 585 -8.00 -24.94 -8.95
N ARG A 586 -7.65 -25.38 -7.75
CA ARG A 586 -7.67 -26.76 -7.28
C ARG A 586 -8.55 -26.90 -6.07
#